data_ab07090abae6243673808826e363bfe4
#
_entry.id   ab07090abae6243673808826e363bfe4
#
_cell.length_a   1.000
_cell.length_b   1.000
_cell.length_c   1.000
_cell.angle_alpha   90.00
_cell.angle_beta   90.00
_cell.angle_gamma   90.00
#
_symmetry.space_group_name_H-M   'P 1'
#
loop_
_entity.id
_entity.type
_entity.pdbx_description
1 polymer ?
#
loop_
_entity_poly.entity_id
_entity_poly.type
_entity_poly.pdbx_seq_one_letter_code
_entity_poly.pdbx_strand_id
1 'polypeptide(L)'
;MLCAIPTAQAQLKTITDQTDYPFWINLPNQEVLDKKAPVILFLHGKSLSGTNLNRVKRYGVIRAIERGKEIPAIVVAPQVAKGAWDPDKLLKLLEYVQNNYNTDLSKVYVCGMSLGGYCTFDFAGKYPDKITAAVAICGGGNTKDACNLATIPLWVIHGNRDYIVPLSESKKMVKAIQTCNPDANLTFTVVKGGNHGSVERYFREDKIYNWMLSQAKFIP
;
A
#
# COMPACT_ATOMS: atom_id res chain seq x y z
N MET A 1 -5.99 38.55 -20.37
CA MET A 1 -4.89 38.23 -19.46
C MET A 1 -5.37 37.04 -18.59
N LEU A 2 -5.08 35.81 -19.00
CA LEU A 2 -5.42 34.62 -18.19
C LEU A 2 -4.35 34.51 -17.10
N CYS A 3 -4.75 34.77 -15.85
CA CYS A 3 -3.91 34.41 -14.70
C CYS A 3 -3.83 32.87 -14.66
N ALA A 4 -2.65 32.33 -14.94
CA ALA A 4 -2.34 30.94 -14.64
C ALA A 4 -2.40 30.77 -13.11
N ILE A 5 -3.40 30.06 -12.62
CA ILE A 5 -3.46 29.62 -11.22
C ILE A 5 -2.30 28.63 -11.07
N PRO A 6 -1.33 28.89 -10.18
CA PRO A 6 -0.27 27.90 -9.95
C PRO A 6 -0.92 26.62 -9.44
N THR A 7 -0.81 25.55 -10.21
CA THR A 7 -1.16 24.20 -9.75
C THR A 7 -0.27 23.91 -8.55
N ALA A 8 -0.86 23.82 -7.35
CA ALA A 8 -0.13 23.47 -6.15
C ALA A 8 0.57 22.12 -6.38
N GLN A 9 1.89 22.16 -6.45
CA GLN A 9 2.73 21.01 -6.72
C GLN A 9 2.58 20.00 -5.58
N ALA A 10 2.48 18.70 -5.90
CA ALA A 10 2.41 17.63 -4.92
C ALA A 10 3.48 17.81 -3.84
N GLN A 11 3.08 17.80 -2.57
CA GLN A 11 3.96 18.19 -1.47
C GLN A 11 4.44 16.93 -0.71
N LEU A 12 5.68 16.52 -0.96
CA LEU A 12 6.34 15.44 -0.23
C LEU A 12 7.05 15.98 1.02
N LYS A 13 6.63 15.55 2.22
CA LYS A 13 7.22 15.95 3.50
C LYS A 13 7.35 14.78 4.48
N THR A 14 8.09 14.95 5.56
CA THR A 14 8.27 13.96 6.62
C THR A 14 7.49 14.31 7.86
N ILE A 15 7.02 13.27 8.57
CA ILE A 15 6.47 13.34 9.93
C ILE A 15 7.23 12.31 10.77
N THR A 16 7.86 12.74 11.88
CA THR A 16 8.84 11.90 12.61
C THR A 16 8.47 11.60 14.05
N ASP A 17 7.58 12.37 14.67
CA ASP A 17 7.33 12.40 16.11
C ASP A 17 5.85 12.27 16.50
N GLN A 18 4.96 12.02 15.55
CA GLN A 18 3.51 11.99 15.78
C GLN A 18 2.92 10.59 15.90
N THR A 19 3.66 9.58 15.45
CA THR A 19 3.23 8.17 15.45
C THR A 19 4.39 7.24 15.76
N ASP A 20 4.11 5.97 16.07
CA ASP A 20 5.13 4.94 16.31
C ASP A 20 6.12 4.73 15.15
N TYR A 21 5.68 5.05 13.92
CA TYR A 21 6.52 4.97 12.73
C TYR A 21 6.71 6.37 12.14
N PRO A 22 7.96 6.86 11.99
CA PRO A 22 8.22 8.02 11.16
C PRO A 22 7.84 7.70 9.72
N PHE A 23 7.31 8.69 8.96
CA PHE A 23 6.82 8.44 7.61
C PHE A 23 7.03 9.61 6.66
N TRP A 24 7.12 9.30 5.37
CA TRP A 24 6.92 10.23 4.28
C TRP A 24 5.42 10.35 4.01
N ILE A 25 4.94 11.57 3.83
CA ILE A 25 3.61 11.85 3.32
C ILE A 25 3.71 12.69 2.06
N ASN A 26 3.02 12.26 1.00
CA ASN A 26 2.82 13.03 -0.22
C ASN A 26 1.37 13.45 -0.30
N LEU A 27 1.13 14.76 -0.38
CA LEU A 27 -0.20 15.30 -0.58
C LEU A 27 -0.46 15.46 -2.08
N PRO A 28 -1.63 15.06 -2.59
CA PRO A 28 -2.02 15.32 -3.97
C PRO A 28 -2.26 16.82 -4.20
N ASN A 29 -2.67 17.19 -5.41
CA ASN A 29 -3.06 18.56 -5.70
C ASN A 29 -4.27 19.00 -4.86
N GLN A 30 -4.49 20.31 -4.75
CA GLN A 30 -5.53 20.91 -3.91
C GLN A 30 -6.94 20.46 -4.31
N GLU A 31 -7.19 20.26 -5.60
CA GLU A 31 -8.50 19.81 -6.09
C GLU A 31 -8.92 18.44 -5.52
N VAL A 32 -7.96 17.54 -5.35
CA VAL A 32 -8.19 16.21 -4.72
C VAL A 32 -8.41 16.36 -3.21
N LEU A 33 -7.62 17.22 -2.54
CA LEU A 33 -7.76 17.47 -1.10
C LEU A 33 -9.10 18.11 -0.75
N ASP A 34 -9.61 19.00 -1.58
CA ASP A 34 -10.89 19.66 -1.36
C ASP A 34 -12.08 18.69 -1.43
N LYS A 35 -11.96 17.59 -2.19
CA LYS A 35 -13.00 16.56 -2.39
C LYS A 35 -12.91 15.36 -1.45
N LYS A 36 -12.14 15.41 -0.37
CA LYS A 36 -11.72 14.27 0.46
C LYS A 36 -10.85 13.27 -0.30
N ALA A 37 -9.56 13.30 0.00
CA ALA A 37 -8.56 12.51 -0.73
C ALA A 37 -8.58 11.03 -0.33
N PRO A 38 -8.45 10.10 -1.28
CA PRO A 38 -8.09 8.72 -0.99
C PRO A 38 -6.77 8.62 -0.21
N VAL A 39 -6.59 7.55 0.57
CA VAL A 39 -5.33 7.28 1.29
C VAL A 39 -4.69 6.00 0.77
N ILE A 40 -3.40 6.04 0.45
CA ILE A 40 -2.60 4.86 0.10
C ILE A 40 -1.47 4.71 1.12
N LEU A 41 -1.51 3.64 1.91
CA LEU A 41 -0.39 3.21 2.74
C LEU A 41 0.57 2.35 1.91
N PHE A 42 1.85 2.76 1.82
CA PHE A 42 2.90 1.98 1.19
C PHE A 42 3.84 1.37 2.24
N LEU A 43 3.90 0.04 2.29
CA LEU A 43 4.72 -0.73 3.23
C LEU A 43 5.97 -1.28 2.52
N HIS A 44 7.14 -0.80 2.92
CA HIS A 44 8.40 -1.17 2.29
C HIS A 44 8.91 -2.57 2.71
N GLY A 45 9.81 -3.14 1.93
CA GLY A 45 10.52 -4.37 2.23
C GLY A 45 11.67 -4.18 3.23
N LYS A 46 12.19 -5.28 3.78
CA LYS A 46 13.25 -5.31 4.81
C LYS A 46 14.50 -4.46 4.47
N SER A 47 14.86 -4.35 3.20
CA SER A 47 16.04 -3.59 2.76
C SER A 47 15.95 -2.08 3.00
N LEU A 48 14.75 -1.54 3.26
CA LEU A 48 14.55 -0.12 3.60
C LEU A 48 14.35 0.11 5.10
N SER A 49 14.33 -0.94 5.93
CA SER A 49 14.27 -0.81 7.38
C SER A 49 15.47 -0.03 7.92
N GLY A 50 15.27 0.67 9.03
CA GLY A 50 16.29 1.48 9.70
C GLY A 50 15.72 2.75 10.29
N THR A 51 16.61 3.62 10.74
CA THR A 51 16.28 4.92 11.38
C THR A 51 16.48 6.12 10.44
N ASN A 52 16.97 5.89 9.22
CA ASN A 52 17.12 6.93 8.21
C ASN A 52 15.95 6.83 7.22
N LEU A 53 14.97 7.72 7.38
CA LEU A 53 13.74 7.74 6.59
C LEU A 53 13.98 7.94 5.08
N ASN A 54 15.11 8.55 4.68
CA ASN A 54 15.49 8.69 3.28
C ASN A 54 15.69 7.34 2.57
N ARG A 55 15.90 6.24 3.30
CA ARG A 55 15.98 4.91 2.70
C ARG A 55 14.68 4.51 1.99
N VAL A 56 13.52 4.99 2.47
CA VAL A 56 12.19 4.71 1.89
C VAL A 56 12.07 5.25 0.45
N LYS A 57 12.90 6.24 0.08
CA LYS A 57 12.98 6.80 -1.27
C LYS A 57 13.74 5.93 -2.29
N ARG A 58 14.39 4.85 -1.87
CA ARG A 58 15.27 4.07 -2.77
C ARG A 58 14.50 3.27 -3.80
N TYR A 59 13.27 2.83 -3.50
CA TYR A 59 12.35 2.18 -4.42
C TYR A 59 10.89 2.31 -3.94
N GLY A 60 9.94 1.80 -4.73
CA GLY A 60 8.52 1.81 -4.38
C GLY A 60 7.83 3.13 -4.70
N VAL A 61 6.74 3.40 -3.98
CA VAL A 61 5.83 4.50 -4.30
C VAL A 61 6.50 5.87 -4.16
N ILE A 62 7.27 6.11 -3.09
CA ILE A 62 7.95 7.42 -2.91
C ILE A 62 8.98 7.67 -4.01
N ARG A 63 9.71 6.62 -4.43
CA ARG A 63 10.63 6.73 -5.56
C ARG A 63 9.92 7.07 -6.88
N ALA A 64 8.74 6.50 -7.10
CA ALA A 64 7.94 6.82 -8.26
C ALA A 64 7.49 8.29 -8.24
N ILE A 65 7.02 8.79 -7.10
CA ILE A 65 6.63 10.20 -6.91
C ILE A 65 7.81 11.14 -7.16
N GLU A 66 8.99 10.88 -6.59
CA GLU A 66 10.20 11.69 -6.84
C GLU A 66 10.64 11.71 -8.32
N ARG A 67 10.21 10.71 -9.09
CA ARG A 67 10.44 10.65 -10.54
C ARG A 67 9.29 11.23 -11.37
N GLY A 68 8.40 11.97 -10.75
CA GLY A 68 7.32 12.69 -11.42
C GLY A 68 6.02 11.92 -11.55
N LYS A 69 5.85 10.75 -10.85
CA LYS A 69 4.54 10.10 -10.84
C LYS A 69 3.57 10.89 -9.98
N GLU A 70 2.49 11.33 -10.58
CA GLU A 70 1.36 11.94 -9.88
C GLU A 70 0.37 10.85 -9.45
N ILE A 71 -0.01 10.87 -8.17
CA ILE A 71 -0.97 9.94 -7.59
C ILE A 71 -2.07 10.78 -6.93
N PRO A 72 -3.34 10.70 -7.39
CA PRO A 72 -4.43 11.51 -6.86
C PRO A 72 -4.94 10.94 -5.52
N ALA A 73 -4.03 10.79 -4.56
CA ALA A 73 -4.27 10.27 -3.23
C ALA A 73 -3.22 10.84 -2.24
N ILE A 74 -3.57 10.89 -0.97
CA ILE A 74 -2.58 11.04 0.10
C ILE A 74 -1.79 9.74 0.18
N VAL A 75 -0.48 9.80 -0.12
CA VAL A 75 0.41 8.64 -0.02
C VAL A 75 1.19 8.71 1.28
N VAL A 76 1.11 7.67 2.09
CA VAL A 76 1.78 7.54 3.38
C VAL A 76 2.76 6.37 3.32
N ALA A 77 4.03 6.64 3.55
CA ALA A 77 5.09 5.64 3.49
C ALA A 77 5.90 5.63 4.79
N PRO A 78 5.46 4.86 5.79
CA PRO A 78 6.16 4.73 7.06
C PRO A 78 7.48 3.97 6.90
N GLN A 79 8.34 4.06 7.93
CA GLN A 79 9.54 3.26 8.05
C GLN A 79 9.54 2.44 9.34
N VAL A 80 9.68 1.11 9.23
CA VAL A 80 9.97 0.25 10.37
C VAL A 80 11.48 0.23 10.63
N ALA A 81 11.89 0.48 11.88
CA ALA A 81 13.30 0.54 12.24
C ALA A 81 13.97 -0.84 12.13
N LYS A 82 13.31 -1.87 12.66
CA LYS A 82 13.78 -3.28 12.68
C LYS A 82 12.60 -4.24 12.88
N GLY A 83 12.82 -5.51 12.58
CA GLY A 83 11.82 -6.57 12.80
C GLY A 83 10.70 -6.55 11.75
N ALA A 84 9.54 -7.02 12.16
CA ALA A 84 8.32 -7.02 11.37
C ALA A 84 7.54 -5.72 11.54
N TRP A 85 6.62 -5.45 10.62
CA TRP A 85 5.61 -4.44 10.78
C TRP A 85 4.60 -4.87 11.87
N ASP A 86 4.05 -3.89 12.57
CA ASP A 86 2.99 -4.08 13.55
C ASP A 86 1.68 -3.47 13.02
N PRO A 87 0.65 -4.29 12.74
CA PRO A 87 -0.64 -3.81 12.24
C PRO A 87 -1.32 -2.78 13.16
N ASP A 88 -1.15 -2.89 14.49
CA ASP A 88 -1.80 -1.97 15.43
C ASP A 88 -1.15 -0.57 15.37
N LYS A 89 0.16 -0.52 15.17
CA LYS A 89 0.87 0.74 14.94
C LYS A 89 0.52 1.37 13.61
N LEU A 90 0.28 0.55 12.58
CA LEU A 90 -0.19 1.04 11.28
C LEU A 90 -1.62 1.58 11.37
N LEU A 91 -2.49 0.97 12.17
CA LEU A 91 -3.83 1.50 12.41
C LEU A 91 -3.77 2.88 13.06
N LYS A 92 -2.98 3.06 14.13
CA LYS A 92 -2.77 4.36 14.78
C LYS A 92 -2.21 5.42 13.83
N LEU A 93 -1.29 5.02 12.94
CA LEU A 93 -0.77 5.92 11.91
C LEU A 93 -1.86 6.31 10.90
N LEU A 94 -2.70 5.37 10.47
CA LEU A 94 -3.83 5.65 9.59
C LEU A 94 -4.82 6.61 10.26
N GLU A 95 -5.18 6.37 11.51
CA GLU A 95 -6.06 7.24 12.32
C GLU A 95 -5.46 8.65 12.47
N TYR A 96 -4.15 8.76 12.70
CA TYR A 96 -3.48 10.06 12.71
C TYR A 96 -3.67 10.80 11.38
N VAL A 97 -3.47 10.12 10.25
CA VAL A 97 -3.64 10.72 8.92
C VAL A 97 -5.10 11.14 8.71
N GLN A 98 -6.06 10.32 9.07
CA GLN A 98 -7.49 10.60 8.94
C GLN A 98 -7.95 11.78 9.81
N ASN A 99 -7.35 11.97 10.98
CA ASN A 99 -7.69 13.06 11.89
C ASN A 99 -7.02 14.40 11.50
N ASN A 100 -5.94 14.37 10.72
CA ASN A 100 -5.16 15.58 10.41
C ASN A 100 -5.27 16.02 8.92
N TYR A 101 -5.89 15.20 8.07
CA TYR A 101 -6.05 15.49 6.65
C TYR A 101 -7.48 15.19 6.19
N ASN A 102 -7.94 15.91 5.16
CA ASN A 102 -9.28 15.70 4.59
C ASN A 102 -9.31 14.44 3.73
N THR A 103 -9.61 13.29 4.37
CA THR A 103 -9.54 11.97 3.78
C THR A 103 -10.92 11.37 3.47
N ASP A 104 -10.99 10.54 2.42
CA ASP A 104 -12.15 9.72 2.10
C ASP A 104 -12.03 8.34 2.78
N LEU A 105 -12.83 8.12 3.82
CA LEU A 105 -12.81 6.87 4.58
C LEU A 105 -13.28 5.65 3.76
N SER A 106 -14.00 5.88 2.65
CA SER A 106 -14.40 4.83 1.71
C SER A 106 -13.29 4.42 0.74
N LYS A 107 -12.14 5.12 0.76
CA LYS A 107 -11.02 4.96 -0.19
C LYS A 107 -9.67 4.88 0.53
N VAL A 108 -9.51 3.84 1.33
CA VAL A 108 -8.29 3.55 2.09
C VAL A 108 -7.63 2.29 1.53
N TYR A 109 -6.44 2.42 1.04
CA TYR A 109 -5.70 1.33 0.38
C TYR A 109 -4.39 1.05 1.08
N VAL A 110 -3.97 -0.22 1.04
CA VAL A 110 -2.64 -0.63 1.48
C VAL A 110 -1.93 -1.38 0.36
N CYS A 111 -0.67 -1.05 0.13
CA CYS A 111 0.18 -1.81 -0.77
C CYS A 111 1.57 -1.99 -0.18
N GLY A 112 2.20 -3.11 -0.50
CA GLY A 112 3.54 -3.37 0.01
C GLY A 112 4.25 -4.50 -0.70
N MET A 113 5.56 -4.59 -0.50
CA MET A 113 6.41 -5.58 -1.13
C MET A 113 7.26 -6.31 -0.11
N SER A 114 7.49 -7.62 -0.30
CA SER A 114 8.35 -8.43 0.55
C SER A 114 7.86 -8.38 2.01
N LEU A 115 8.66 -7.92 2.97
CA LEU A 115 8.22 -7.66 4.35
C LEU A 115 6.93 -6.81 4.38
N GLY A 116 6.85 -5.78 3.54
CA GLY A 116 5.63 -4.97 3.37
C GLY A 116 4.49 -5.74 2.71
N GLY A 117 4.79 -6.68 1.82
CA GLY A 117 3.81 -7.58 1.20
C GLY A 117 3.18 -8.53 2.22
N TYR A 118 3.98 -9.07 3.15
CA TYR A 118 3.47 -9.84 4.30
C TYR A 118 2.56 -8.97 5.17
N CYS A 119 3.02 -7.79 5.55
CA CYS A 119 2.21 -6.90 6.38
C CYS A 119 0.96 -6.39 5.66
N THR A 120 0.96 -6.32 4.33
CA THR A 120 -0.25 -5.99 3.57
C THR A 120 -1.35 -7.03 3.83
N PHE A 121 -1.01 -8.33 3.81
CA PHE A 121 -1.95 -9.38 4.19
C PHE A 121 -2.37 -9.28 5.66
N ASP A 122 -1.39 -9.12 6.57
CA ASP A 122 -1.65 -9.10 8.01
C ASP A 122 -2.50 -7.88 8.41
N PHE A 123 -2.19 -6.69 7.88
CA PHE A 123 -2.92 -5.46 8.19
C PHE A 123 -4.34 -5.48 7.62
N ALA A 124 -4.48 -5.84 6.34
CA ALA A 124 -5.78 -5.92 5.70
C ALA A 124 -6.65 -7.06 6.26
N GLY A 125 -6.05 -8.19 6.64
CA GLY A 125 -6.76 -9.31 7.26
C GLY A 125 -7.18 -9.04 8.70
N LYS A 126 -6.39 -8.26 9.46
CA LYS A 126 -6.73 -7.85 10.82
C LYS A 126 -7.79 -6.74 10.87
N TYR A 127 -7.76 -5.80 9.90
CA TYR A 127 -8.63 -4.63 9.85
C TYR A 127 -9.36 -4.50 8.50
N PRO A 128 -10.12 -5.53 8.07
CA PRO A 128 -10.80 -5.51 6.77
C PRO A 128 -11.86 -4.41 6.66
N ASP A 129 -12.40 -3.97 7.80
CA ASP A 129 -13.34 -2.85 7.90
C ASP A 129 -12.68 -1.48 7.68
N LYS A 130 -11.37 -1.36 7.82
CA LYS A 130 -10.60 -0.11 7.60
C LYS A 130 -10.00 -0.01 6.21
N ILE A 131 -9.90 -1.13 5.48
CA ILE A 131 -9.22 -1.19 4.19
C ILE A 131 -10.23 -1.42 3.07
N THR A 132 -10.14 -0.60 2.02
CA THR A 132 -10.99 -0.68 0.82
C THR A 132 -10.47 -1.70 -0.17
N ALA A 133 -9.15 -1.70 -0.40
CA ALA A 133 -8.49 -2.70 -1.24
C ALA A 133 -7.00 -2.81 -0.88
N ALA A 134 -6.39 -3.94 -1.22
CA ALA A 134 -4.99 -4.19 -0.92
C ALA A 134 -4.20 -4.75 -2.12
N VAL A 135 -2.90 -4.38 -2.24
CA VAL A 135 -1.97 -4.91 -3.24
C VAL A 135 -0.75 -5.50 -2.55
N ALA A 136 -0.65 -6.83 -2.50
CA ALA A 136 0.45 -7.55 -1.90
C ALA A 136 1.44 -8.05 -2.95
N ILE A 137 2.69 -7.55 -2.92
CA ILE A 137 3.76 -7.92 -3.87
C ILE A 137 4.82 -8.78 -3.16
N CYS A 138 5.08 -9.97 -3.70
CA CYS A 138 6.08 -10.93 -3.17
C CYS A 138 5.96 -11.13 -1.65
N GLY A 139 4.74 -11.37 -1.18
CA GLY A 139 4.44 -11.57 0.23
C GLY A 139 3.77 -12.91 0.50
N GLY A 140 3.50 -13.13 1.77
CA GLY A 140 2.69 -14.18 2.34
C GLY A 140 1.97 -13.65 3.56
N GLY A 141 1.36 -14.50 4.37
CA GLY A 141 0.63 -14.07 5.56
C GLY A 141 0.12 -15.24 6.39
N ASN A 142 -0.67 -14.90 7.40
CA ASN A 142 -1.35 -15.88 8.21
C ASN A 142 -2.65 -16.34 7.53
N THR A 143 -2.76 -17.63 7.20
CA THR A 143 -3.97 -18.17 6.57
C THR A 143 -5.21 -18.13 7.45
N LYS A 144 -5.07 -17.89 8.76
CA LYS A 144 -6.21 -17.68 9.67
C LYS A 144 -7.00 -16.42 9.31
N ASP A 145 -6.36 -15.43 8.68
CA ASP A 145 -6.99 -14.16 8.27
C ASP A 145 -7.60 -14.24 6.86
N ALA A 146 -7.53 -15.41 6.21
CA ALA A 146 -7.96 -15.58 4.82
C ALA A 146 -9.44 -15.24 4.59
N CYS A 147 -10.33 -15.57 5.54
CA CYS A 147 -11.75 -15.26 5.40
C CYS A 147 -12.02 -13.75 5.51
N ASN A 148 -11.29 -13.04 6.35
CA ASN A 148 -11.35 -11.57 6.41
C ASN A 148 -10.85 -10.95 5.11
N LEU A 149 -9.72 -11.46 4.58
CA LEU A 149 -9.17 -11.01 3.30
C LEU A 149 -10.10 -11.27 2.12
N ALA A 150 -10.93 -12.30 2.19
CA ALA A 150 -11.92 -12.62 1.16
C ALA A 150 -13.05 -11.56 1.06
N THR A 151 -13.17 -10.66 2.04
CA THR A 151 -14.21 -9.61 2.06
C THR A 151 -13.80 -8.31 1.37
N ILE A 152 -12.52 -8.18 0.99
CA ILE A 152 -11.98 -6.97 0.34
C ILE A 152 -11.37 -7.28 -1.02
N PRO A 153 -11.40 -6.35 -1.98
CA PRO A 153 -10.63 -6.47 -3.21
C PRO A 153 -9.14 -6.62 -2.92
N LEU A 154 -8.53 -7.68 -3.44
CA LEU A 154 -7.12 -7.99 -3.21
C LEU A 154 -6.40 -8.34 -4.51
N TRP A 155 -5.28 -7.67 -4.77
CA TRP A 155 -4.40 -8.01 -5.88
C TRP A 155 -3.06 -8.51 -5.36
N VAL A 156 -2.76 -9.77 -5.64
CA VAL A 156 -1.51 -10.43 -5.28
C VAL A 156 -0.62 -10.51 -6.52
N ILE A 157 0.64 -10.06 -6.40
CA ILE A 157 1.62 -10.04 -7.50
C ILE A 157 2.88 -10.77 -7.03
N HIS A 158 3.39 -11.74 -7.80
CA HIS A 158 4.59 -12.48 -7.42
C HIS A 158 5.39 -12.94 -8.64
N GLY A 159 6.70 -12.82 -8.58
CA GLY A 159 7.60 -13.33 -9.61
C GLY A 159 7.81 -14.85 -9.48
N ASN A 160 7.76 -15.60 -10.58
CA ASN A 160 7.94 -17.06 -10.50
C ASN A 160 9.43 -17.50 -10.38
N ARG A 161 10.37 -16.55 -10.44
CA ARG A 161 11.79 -16.75 -10.15
C ARG A 161 12.23 -15.94 -8.93
N ASP A 162 11.33 -15.76 -7.97
CA ASP A 162 11.67 -15.16 -6.69
C ASP A 162 12.33 -16.20 -5.78
N TYR A 163 13.63 -16.02 -5.51
CA TYR A 163 14.43 -16.89 -4.65
C TYR A 163 14.61 -16.29 -3.22
N ILE A 164 14.03 -15.12 -2.95
CA ILE A 164 14.06 -14.47 -1.63
C ILE A 164 12.79 -14.81 -0.85
N VAL A 165 11.63 -14.61 -1.48
CA VAL A 165 10.34 -15.06 -0.98
C VAL A 165 9.77 -16.05 -1.98
N PRO A 166 9.66 -17.34 -1.64
CA PRO A 166 9.12 -18.35 -2.55
C PRO A 166 7.70 -18.01 -3.00
N LEU A 167 7.40 -18.23 -4.28
CA LEU A 167 6.06 -18.05 -4.84
C LEU A 167 4.97 -18.81 -4.07
N SER A 168 5.34 -19.92 -3.41
CA SER A 168 4.46 -20.73 -2.58
C SER A 168 3.80 -19.94 -1.44
N GLU A 169 4.47 -18.91 -0.92
CA GLU A 169 3.92 -18.04 0.14
C GLU A 169 2.65 -17.31 -0.33
N SER A 170 2.71 -16.65 -1.49
CA SER A 170 1.52 -16.04 -2.08
C SER A 170 0.48 -17.08 -2.53
N LYS A 171 0.89 -18.21 -3.12
CA LYS A 171 -0.02 -19.28 -3.52
C LYS A 171 -0.82 -19.83 -2.33
N LYS A 172 -0.18 -19.98 -1.18
CA LYS A 172 -0.81 -20.46 0.06
C LYS A 172 -1.92 -19.48 0.51
N MET A 173 -1.65 -18.18 0.48
CA MET A 173 -2.65 -17.15 0.82
C MET A 173 -3.81 -17.14 -0.17
N VAL A 174 -3.51 -17.11 -1.47
CA VAL A 174 -4.52 -17.13 -2.55
C VAL A 174 -5.44 -18.34 -2.41
N LYS A 175 -4.87 -19.55 -2.20
CA LYS A 175 -5.65 -20.77 -2.00
C LYS A 175 -6.54 -20.67 -0.75
N ALA A 176 -6.02 -20.18 0.36
CA ALA A 176 -6.78 -20.06 1.60
C ALA A 176 -7.96 -19.08 1.45
N ILE A 177 -7.75 -17.94 0.78
CA ILE A 177 -8.78 -16.94 0.50
C ILE A 177 -9.88 -17.52 -0.40
N GLN A 178 -9.51 -18.22 -1.47
CA GLN A 178 -10.46 -18.88 -2.37
C GLN A 178 -11.22 -20.03 -1.69
N THR A 179 -10.61 -20.68 -0.69
CA THR A 179 -11.30 -21.69 0.14
C THR A 179 -12.36 -21.06 1.03
N CYS A 180 -12.12 -19.84 1.56
CA CYS A 180 -13.10 -19.11 2.35
C CYS A 180 -14.26 -18.56 1.50
N ASN A 181 -13.92 -18.00 0.31
CA ASN A 181 -14.90 -17.50 -0.64
C ASN A 181 -14.36 -17.69 -2.07
N PRO A 182 -14.90 -18.65 -2.83
CA PRO A 182 -14.51 -18.87 -4.23
C PRO A 182 -14.74 -17.64 -5.14
N ASP A 183 -15.72 -16.80 -4.80
CA ASP A 183 -16.09 -15.58 -5.55
C ASP A 183 -15.42 -14.32 -5.01
N ALA A 184 -14.41 -14.46 -4.13
CA ALA A 184 -13.66 -13.32 -3.61
C ALA A 184 -13.10 -12.44 -4.75
N ASN A 185 -13.19 -11.11 -4.61
CA ASN A 185 -12.56 -10.19 -5.55
C ASN A 185 -11.02 -10.25 -5.42
N LEU A 186 -10.46 -11.35 -5.92
CA LEU A 186 -9.04 -11.70 -5.80
C LEU A 186 -8.39 -11.83 -7.17
N THR A 187 -7.41 -10.98 -7.44
CA THR A 187 -6.55 -11.09 -8.63
C THR A 187 -5.18 -11.65 -8.23
N PHE A 188 -4.72 -12.70 -8.90
CA PHE A 188 -3.37 -13.24 -8.71
C PHE A 188 -2.56 -13.18 -9.98
N THR A 189 -1.52 -12.34 -10.00
CA THR A 189 -0.60 -12.16 -11.12
C THR A 189 0.73 -12.85 -10.84
N VAL A 190 1.01 -13.93 -11.56
CA VAL A 190 2.33 -14.57 -11.54
C VAL A 190 3.17 -14.00 -12.68
N VAL A 191 4.21 -13.25 -12.34
CA VAL A 191 5.10 -12.59 -13.32
C VAL A 191 6.11 -13.60 -13.85
N LYS A 192 5.93 -14.05 -15.09
CA LYS A 192 6.83 -15.01 -15.74
C LYS A 192 8.25 -14.43 -15.86
N GLY A 193 9.23 -15.18 -15.38
CA GLY A 193 10.63 -14.74 -15.33
C GLY A 193 10.95 -13.67 -14.26
N GLY A 194 9.94 -13.18 -13.56
CA GLY A 194 10.11 -12.15 -12.52
C GLY A 194 10.86 -12.69 -11.30
N ASN A 195 11.87 -11.97 -10.86
CA ASN A 195 12.56 -12.18 -9.58
C ASN A 195 12.08 -11.17 -8.53
N HIS A 196 12.56 -11.30 -7.28
CA HIS A 196 12.18 -10.45 -6.16
C HIS A 196 12.29 -8.95 -6.46
N GLY A 197 13.40 -8.52 -7.03
CA GLY A 197 13.63 -7.09 -7.34
C GLY A 197 12.85 -6.58 -8.55
N SER A 198 12.65 -7.42 -9.58
CA SER A 198 12.06 -6.99 -10.84
C SER A 198 10.57 -6.63 -10.75
N VAL A 199 9.85 -7.19 -9.79
CA VAL A 199 8.42 -6.90 -9.58
C VAL A 199 8.19 -5.55 -8.88
N GLU A 200 9.24 -4.92 -8.37
CA GLU A 200 9.18 -3.54 -7.86
C GLU A 200 8.64 -2.55 -8.91
N ARG A 201 8.87 -2.83 -10.19
CA ARG A 201 8.40 -2.01 -11.31
C ARG A 201 6.90 -1.69 -11.26
N TYR A 202 6.07 -2.54 -10.66
CA TYR A 202 4.64 -2.30 -10.53
C TYR A 202 4.33 -0.99 -9.80
N PHE A 203 5.18 -0.53 -8.87
CA PHE A 203 5.01 0.78 -8.23
C PHE A 203 5.29 1.98 -9.15
N ARG A 204 5.85 1.75 -10.34
CA ARG A 204 6.07 2.79 -11.35
C ARG A 204 4.98 2.81 -12.42
N GLU A 205 4.17 1.75 -12.49
CA GLU A 205 3.08 1.60 -13.44
C GLU A 205 1.81 2.27 -12.90
N ASP A 206 1.00 2.86 -13.77
CA ASP A 206 -0.31 3.42 -13.37
C ASP A 206 -1.32 2.35 -12.98
N LYS A 207 -1.11 1.14 -13.47
CA LYS A 207 -2.04 0.03 -13.37
C LYS A 207 -2.45 -0.28 -11.93
N ILE A 208 -1.49 -0.30 -10.96
CA ILE A 208 -1.83 -0.63 -9.57
C ILE A 208 -2.61 0.50 -8.90
N TYR A 209 -2.28 1.76 -9.21
CA TYR A 209 -2.97 2.92 -8.65
C TYR A 209 -4.39 3.03 -9.22
N ASN A 210 -4.54 2.91 -10.54
CA ASN A 210 -5.85 2.92 -11.20
C ASN A 210 -6.73 1.79 -10.66
N TRP A 211 -6.16 0.59 -10.45
CA TRP A 211 -6.90 -0.52 -9.88
C TRP A 211 -7.33 -0.24 -8.44
N MET A 212 -6.44 0.24 -7.56
CA MET A 212 -6.79 0.60 -6.19
C MET A 212 -7.87 1.69 -6.17
N LEU A 213 -7.65 2.79 -6.90
CA LEU A 213 -8.53 3.97 -6.89
C LEU A 213 -9.90 3.71 -7.55
N SER A 214 -10.03 2.65 -8.35
CA SER A 214 -11.33 2.20 -8.87
C SER A 214 -12.17 1.43 -7.85
N GLN A 215 -11.60 1.01 -6.72
CA GLN A 215 -12.32 0.34 -5.65
C GLN A 215 -12.89 1.38 -4.68
N ALA A 216 -14.12 1.18 -4.25
CA ALA A 216 -14.73 1.98 -3.19
C ALA A 216 -15.49 1.07 -2.23
N LYS A 217 -15.44 1.40 -0.94
CA LYS A 217 -16.18 0.71 0.10
C LYS A 217 -17.49 1.45 0.36
N PHE A 218 -18.59 0.72 0.45
CA PHE A 218 -19.82 1.30 0.95
C PHE A 218 -19.66 1.58 2.45
N ILE A 219 -19.84 2.82 2.84
CA ILE A 219 -19.91 3.25 4.25
C ILE A 219 -21.39 3.62 4.48
N PRO A 220 -22.11 2.88 5.32
CA PRO A 220 -23.53 3.16 5.59
C PRO A 220 -23.75 4.51 6.27
#